data_b27e58617a6ff4ca6b127724798d524a
#
_entry.id   b27e58617a6ff4ca6b127724798d524a
#
_cell.length_a   1.000
_cell.length_b   1.000
_cell.length_c   1.000
_cell.angle_alpha   90.00
_cell.angle_beta   90.00
_cell.angle_gamma   90.00
#
_symmetry.space_group_name_H-M   'P 1'
#
loop_
_entity.id
_entity.type
_entity.pdbx_description
1 polymer ?
#
loop_
_entity_poly.entity_id
_entity_poly.type
_entity_poly.pdbx_seq_one_letter_code
_entity_poly.pdbx_strand_id
1 'polypeptide(L)'
;MSGRPKQPEPTVEDHKIWGICLPSDHCLKAHDYCRGQVDPQSLTVDKSIVDEMSALYQKVASLEEENNELRTRCLTLENIKEDNKKFQCFTGLPNYATFKALFDYLDSVALQKKRNWRGSEMESKSPSAGKRGINAKLTLEEEFFMVLTRLRCGLTLTELALRNNLCESTVSRIFTTWINLLYFHLKELCQMPDYCDDLGKAEQFSKFPDLKVIVDCTEIFTQKPSSLKANREIYSNYKSHTTFKFLVSINACAAIVYVSRGWGGRTSDKYITANSVDFIAALEEGDEVMADRGFDIGDVLGDLGVKVTIPNFKGQGRS
;
A
#
# COMPACT_ATOMS: atom_id res chain seq x y z
N MET A 1 -11.09 50.02 4.58
CA MET A 1 -11.23 49.54 5.96
C MET A 1 -12.71 49.35 6.24
N SER A 2 -13.22 48.17 6.16
CA SER A 2 -14.45 47.73 6.82
C SER A 2 -14.43 46.21 6.88
N GLY A 3 -14.08 45.71 8.06
CA GLY A 3 -14.10 44.27 8.37
C GLY A 3 -15.54 43.78 8.46
N ARG A 4 -15.87 42.70 7.74
CA ARG A 4 -17.09 41.94 7.99
C ARG A 4 -16.88 41.11 9.27
N PRO A 5 -17.86 41.08 10.17
CA PRO A 5 -17.80 40.21 11.35
C PRO A 5 -17.86 38.76 10.92
N LYS A 6 -17.01 37.92 11.55
CA LYS A 6 -17.05 36.46 11.42
C LYS A 6 -18.38 35.97 12.03
N GLN A 7 -19.10 35.16 11.28
CA GLN A 7 -20.24 34.41 11.82
C GLN A 7 -19.69 33.32 12.79
N PRO A 8 -20.36 33.09 13.92
CA PRO A 8 -19.97 32.03 14.84
C PRO A 8 -20.22 30.65 14.21
N GLU A 9 -19.40 29.66 14.57
CA GLU A 9 -19.58 28.26 14.16
C GLU A 9 -20.92 27.72 14.73
N PRO A 10 -21.65 26.91 13.94
CA PRO A 10 -22.93 26.35 14.37
C PRO A 10 -22.69 25.39 15.54
N THR A 11 -23.43 25.60 16.62
CA THR A 11 -23.46 24.68 17.76
C THR A 11 -24.39 23.50 17.47
N VAL A 12 -24.26 22.41 18.24
CA VAL A 12 -25.02 21.15 18.08
C VAL A 12 -26.54 21.34 18.11
N GLU A 13 -27.05 22.55 18.44
CA GLU A 13 -28.48 22.88 18.46
C GLU A 13 -29.02 23.31 17.10
N ASP A 14 -28.19 23.67 16.12
CA ASP A 14 -28.62 24.16 14.81
C ASP A 14 -29.14 23.10 13.83
N HIS A 15 -28.99 21.82 14.16
CA HIS A 15 -29.48 20.68 13.36
C HIS A 15 -31.00 20.40 13.55
N LYS A 16 -31.72 21.23 14.30
CA LYS A 16 -33.17 21.07 14.53
C LYS A 16 -34.08 21.73 13.49
N ILE A 17 -33.54 22.27 12.38
CA ILE A 17 -34.33 23.08 11.44
C ILE A 17 -35.20 22.24 10.48
N TRP A 18 -35.03 20.91 10.42
CA TRP A 18 -35.95 20.01 9.65
C TRP A 18 -36.50 18.87 10.50
N GLY A 19 -36.60 19.06 11.80
CA GLY A 19 -37.16 18.08 12.72
C GLY A 19 -38.69 18.18 12.71
N ILE A 20 -39.34 17.14 12.22
CA ILE A 20 -40.68 16.82 12.67
C ILE A 20 -40.59 16.52 14.18
N CYS A 21 -40.90 17.50 15.01
CA CYS A 21 -40.95 17.29 16.45
C CYS A 21 -42.08 16.30 16.76
N LEU A 22 -41.73 15.13 17.30
CA LEU A 22 -42.70 14.31 18.00
C LEU A 22 -43.25 15.11 19.19
N PRO A 23 -44.54 15.08 19.47
CA PRO A 23 -45.15 15.88 20.52
C PRO A 23 -44.72 15.34 21.90
N SER A 24 -43.69 15.93 22.50
CA SER A 24 -43.50 15.91 23.96
C SER A 24 -44.25 17.13 24.52
N ASP A 25 -44.86 16.99 25.72
CA ASP A 25 -45.69 17.99 26.38
C ASP A 25 -45.07 19.39 26.52
N HIS A 26 -43.81 19.57 26.22
CA HIS A 26 -43.10 20.84 26.21
C HIS A 26 -43.13 21.61 24.88
N CYS A 27 -43.50 20.97 23.74
CA CYS A 27 -43.53 21.60 22.44
C CYS A 27 -44.80 22.44 22.18
N LEU A 28 -45.85 22.27 22.99
CA LEU A 28 -47.14 22.97 22.85
C LEU A 28 -47.11 24.44 23.32
N LYS A 29 -46.04 24.93 23.92
CA LYS A 29 -45.93 26.31 24.40
C LYS A 29 -45.22 27.28 23.48
N ALA A 30 -44.69 26.86 22.35
CA ALA A 30 -43.86 27.69 21.46
C ALA A 30 -44.61 28.24 20.20
N HIS A 31 -45.86 27.88 19.96
CA HIS A 31 -46.60 28.30 18.77
C HIS A 31 -47.80 29.18 19.09
N ASP A 32 -47.58 30.31 19.78
CA ASP A 32 -48.60 31.28 20.07
C ASP A 32 -48.74 32.37 18.94
N TYR A 33 -48.31 32.06 17.71
CA TYR A 33 -48.35 33.03 16.59
C TYR A 33 -49.36 32.73 15.49
N CYS A 34 -50.19 31.69 15.62
CA CYS A 34 -51.31 31.46 14.72
C CYS A 34 -52.62 31.45 15.51
N ARG A 35 -53.14 32.65 15.87
CA ARG A 35 -54.53 32.82 16.32
C ARG A 35 -55.48 32.65 15.15
N GLY A 36 -55.62 31.42 14.63
CA GLY A 36 -56.86 30.94 14.06
C GLY A 36 -57.40 29.95 15.08
N GLN A 37 -58.64 30.10 15.53
CA GLN A 37 -59.31 29.16 16.39
C GLN A 37 -59.35 27.79 15.69
N VAL A 38 -58.32 26.96 15.93
CA VAL A 38 -58.34 25.53 15.57
C VAL A 38 -58.92 24.84 16.79
N ASP A 39 -60.11 24.28 16.62
CA ASP A 39 -60.79 23.46 17.62
C ASP A 39 -59.86 22.35 18.09
N PRO A 40 -59.52 22.25 19.41
CA PRO A 40 -58.60 21.23 19.91
C PRO A 40 -59.08 19.78 19.68
N GLN A 41 -60.34 19.61 19.29
CA GLN A 41 -60.90 18.29 18.97
C GLN A 41 -60.70 17.83 17.53
N SER A 42 -60.24 18.72 16.61
CA SER A 42 -60.02 18.39 15.21
C SER A 42 -58.62 17.84 14.86
N LEU A 43 -57.70 17.79 15.81
CA LEU A 43 -56.38 17.21 15.67
C LEU A 43 -56.33 15.75 16.20
N THR A 44 -57.28 14.94 15.80
CA THR A 44 -57.11 13.49 15.89
C THR A 44 -56.10 13.10 14.81
N VAL A 45 -54.80 13.10 15.14
CA VAL A 45 -53.82 12.46 14.29
C VAL A 45 -54.35 11.04 14.07
N ASP A 46 -54.60 10.70 12.80
CA ASP A 46 -55.11 9.38 12.47
C ASP A 46 -54.14 8.32 13.02
N LYS A 47 -54.64 7.50 13.95
CA LYS A 47 -53.88 6.47 14.61
C LYS A 47 -53.17 5.58 13.61
N SER A 48 -53.76 5.35 12.46
CA SER A 48 -53.18 4.64 11.32
C SER A 48 -51.87 5.26 10.84
N ILE A 49 -51.82 6.61 10.74
CA ILE A 49 -50.60 7.34 10.31
C ILE A 49 -49.50 7.21 11.37
N VAL A 50 -49.82 7.27 12.64
CA VAL A 50 -48.84 7.10 13.73
C VAL A 50 -48.27 5.71 13.75
N ASP A 51 -49.14 4.69 13.57
CA ASP A 51 -48.71 3.29 13.51
C ASP A 51 -47.84 3.04 12.27
N GLU A 52 -48.18 3.59 11.11
CA GLU A 52 -47.37 3.49 9.89
C GLU A 52 -46.02 4.21 10.03
N MET A 53 -45.98 5.40 10.61
CA MET A 53 -44.71 6.09 10.91
C MET A 53 -43.84 5.26 11.87
N SER A 54 -44.41 4.68 12.92
CA SER A 54 -43.68 3.84 13.86
C SER A 54 -43.06 2.61 13.16
N ALA A 55 -43.83 1.96 12.29
CA ALA A 55 -43.36 0.84 11.49
C ALA A 55 -42.20 1.25 10.54
N LEU A 56 -42.31 2.42 9.91
CA LEU A 56 -41.24 2.96 9.05
C LEU A 56 -39.96 3.26 9.85
N TYR A 57 -40.08 3.87 11.05
CA TYR A 57 -38.91 4.11 11.90
C TYR A 57 -38.21 2.80 12.31
N GLN A 58 -38.98 1.77 12.69
CA GLN A 58 -38.41 0.46 13.01
C GLN A 58 -37.72 -0.16 11.79
N LYS A 59 -38.28 -0.01 10.60
CA LYS A 59 -37.67 -0.49 9.36
C LYS A 59 -36.38 0.25 9.03
N VAL A 60 -36.35 1.57 9.19
CA VAL A 60 -35.13 2.38 9.00
C VAL A 60 -34.04 1.92 9.97
N ALA A 61 -34.35 1.81 11.27
CA ALA A 61 -33.38 1.34 12.26
C ALA A 61 -32.82 -0.04 11.94
N SER A 62 -33.67 -0.98 11.54
CA SER A 62 -33.24 -2.33 11.11
C SER A 62 -32.32 -2.30 9.89
N LEU A 63 -32.66 -1.46 8.88
CA LEU A 63 -31.81 -1.31 7.69
C LEU A 63 -30.49 -0.60 7.98
N GLU A 64 -30.47 0.34 8.91
CA GLU A 64 -29.23 1.00 9.36
C GLU A 64 -28.30 0.01 10.08
N GLU A 65 -28.84 -0.85 10.94
CA GLU A 65 -28.08 -1.91 11.61
C GLU A 65 -27.50 -2.91 10.58
N GLU A 66 -28.32 -3.42 9.66
CA GLU A 66 -27.86 -4.30 8.56
C GLU A 66 -26.77 -3.60 7.71
N ASN A 67 -26.95 -2.34 7.38
CA ASN A 67 -25.97 -1.58 6.60
C ASN A 67 -24.64 -1.43 7.35
N ASN A 68 -24.69 -1.19 8.66
CA ASN A 68 -23.50 -1.12 9.49
C ASN A 68 -22.78 -2.47 9.58
N GLU A 69 -23.51 -3.56 9.75
CA GLU A 69 -22.93 -4.91 9.72
C GLU A 69 -22.25 -5.20 8.36
N LEU A 70 -22.92 -4.91 7.25
CA LEU A 70 -22.34 -5.09 5.92
C LEU A 70 -21.08 -4.25 5.71
N ARG A 71 -21.09 -3.01 6.18
CA ARG A 71 -19.92 -2.11 6.10
C ARG A 71 -18.73 -2.66 6.88
N THR A 72 -18.94 -3.23 8.07
CA THR A 72 -17.85 -3.81 8.88
C THR A 72 -17.21 -5.05 8.23
N ARG A 73 -17.92 -5.73 7.33
CA ARG A 73 -17.41 -6.87 6.55
C ARG A 73 -16.59 -6.45 5.33
N CYS A 74 -16.66 -5.18 4.93
CA CYS A 74 -15.90 -4.69 3.78
C CYS A 74 -14.40 -4.54 4.13
N LEU A 75 -13.54 -4.87 3.18
CA LEU A 75 -12.10 -4.63 3.30
C LEU A 75 -11.82 -3.15 3.04
N THR A 76 -11.86 -2.35 4.10
CA THR A 76 -11.50 -0.93 4.09
C THR A 76 -10.41 -0.67 5.12
N LEU A 77 -9.66 0.43 4.93
CA LEU A 77 -8.63 0.83 5.88
C LEU A 77 -9.22 1.00 7.28
N GLU A 78 -10.38 1.65 7.38
CA GLU A 78 -11.06 1.92 8.65
C GLU A 78 -11.40 0.65 9.44
N ASN A 79 -11.86 -0.41 8.75
CA ASN A 79 -12.30 -1.64 9.38
C ASN A 79 -11.15 -2.54 9.88
N ILE A 80 -9.93 -2.32 9.38
CA ILE A 80 -8.80 -3.21 9.72
C ILE A 80 -7.67 -2.51 10.48
N LYS A 81 -7.66 -1.17 10.55
CA LYS A 81 -6.57 -0.40 11.16
C LYS A 81 -6.29 -0.77 12.62
N GLU A 82 -7.30 -1.20 13.38
CA GLU A 82 -7.17 -1.59 14.78
C GLU A 82 -6.77 -3.07 14.98
N ASP A 83 -6.91 -3.91 13.94
CA ASP A 83 -6.55 -5.33 13.99
C ASP A 83 -5.19 -5.55 13.33
N ASN A 84 -4.12 -5.55 14.11
CA ASN A 84 -2.76 -5.70 13.62
C ASN A 84 -2.54 -6.98 12.78
N LYS A 85 -3.23 -8.09 13.11
CA LYS A 85 -3.08 -9.35 12.36
C LYS A 85 -3.69 -9.24 10.97
N LYS A 86 -4.91 -8.70 10.88
CA LYS A 86 -5.55 -8.44 9.58
C LYS A 86 -4.76 -7.39 8.81
N PHE A 87 -4.33 -6.33 9.48
CA PHE A 87 -3.55 -5.26 8.87
C PHE A 87 -2.29 -5.79 8.21
N GLN A 88 -1.51 -6.59 8.93
CA GLN A 88 -0.30 -7.24 8.41
C GLN A 88 -0.60 -8.21 7.27
N CYS A 89 -1.70 -8.95 7.35
CA CYS A 89 -2.13 -9.87 6.29
C CYS A 89 -2.35 -9.14 4.96
N PHE A 90 -3.03 -7.99 5.00
CA PHE A 90 -3.44 -7.26 3.79
C PHE A 90 -2.41 -6.25 3.29
N THR A 91 -1.59 -5.67 4.16
CA THR A 91 -0.61 -4.64 3.77
C THR A 91 0.83 -5.13 3.78
N GLY A 92 1.13 -6.19 4.51
CA GLY A 92 2.50 -6.65 4.80
C GLY A 92 3.19 -5.85 5.91
N LEU A 93 2.61 -4.74 6.37
CA LEU A 93 3.13 -3.91 7.46
C LEU A 93 2.61 -4.40 8.82
N PRO A 94 3.41 -4.32 9.89
CA PRO A 94 3.06 -4.92 11.18
C PRO A 94 1.80 -4.31 11.82
N ASN A 95 1.56 -3.01 11.62
CA ASN A 95 0.43 -2.29 12.21
C ASN A 95 0.17 -0.97 11.47
N TYR A 96 -0.94 -0.31 11.83
CA TYR A 96 -1.34 0.97 11.25
C TYR A 96 -0.35 2.11 11.58
N ALA A 97 0.32 2.10 12.74
CA ALA A 97 1.30 3.13 13.09
C ALA A 97 2.49 3.13 12.12
N THR A 98 3.00 1.95 11.74
CA THR A 98 4.07 1.81 10.73
C THR A 98 3.59 2.27 9.36
N PHE A 99 2.36 1.91 8.98
CA PHE A 99 1.74 2.38 7.74
C PHE A 99 1.65 3.91 7.71
N LYS A 100 1.17 4.50 8.80
CA LYS A 100 0.99 5.95 8.91
C LYS A 100 2.33 6.69 8.84
N ALA A 101 3.35 6.20 9.54
CA ALA A 101 4.69 6.77 9.47
C ALA A 101 5.27 6.73 8.04
N LEU A 102 5.09 5.61 7.33
CA LEU A 102 5.51 5.49 5.94
C LEU A 102 4.70 6.40 5.02
N PHE A 103 3.37 6.46 5.21
CA PHE A 103 2.50 7.35 4.44
C PHE A 103 2.89 8.82 4.64
N ASP A 104 3.10 9.26 5.88
CA ASP A 104 3.45 10.64 6.20
C ASP A 104 4.84 11.01 5.61
N TYR A 105 5.79 10.08 5.63
CA TYR A 105 7.07 10.25 4.94
C TYR A 105 6.88 10.47 3.43
N LEU A 106 6.05 9.66 2.79
CA LEU A 106 5.77 9.75 1.35
C LEU A 106 4.91 10.98 1.01
N ASP A 107 3.92 11.33 1.83
CA ASP A 107 3.00 12.43 1.59
C ASP A 107 3.73 13.78 1.59
N SER A 108 4.69 13.98 2.50
CA SER A 108 5.52 15.18 2.53
C SER A 108 6.25 15.46 1.21
N VAL A 109 6.55 14.40 0.45
CA VAL A 109 7.25 14.45 -0.84
C VAL A 109 6.27 14.41 -2.02
N ALA A 110 5.21 13.61 -1.91
CA ALA A 110 4.23 13.38 -2.98
C ALA A 110 3.35 14.59 -3.25
N LEU A 111 2.92 15.30 -2.23
CA LEU A 111 2.13 16.52 -2.36
C LEU A 111 2.89 17.65 -3.06
N GLN A 112 4.22 17.69 -2.87
CA GLN A 112 5.08 18.67 -3.54
C GLN A 112 5.33 18.33 -5.02
N LYS A 113 5.22 17.04 -5.41
CA LYS A 113 5.58 16.55 -6.74
C LYS A 113 4.47 15.67 -7.35
N LYS A 114 3.21 16.12 -7.34
CA LYS A 114 2.10 15.43 -8.02
C LYS A 114 2.38 15.28 -9.51
N ARG A 115 3.16 14.28 -9.86
CA ARG A 115 3.45 13.90 -11.25
C ARG A 115 2.35 12.97 -11.72
N ASN A 116 1.52 13.46 -12.63
CA ASN A 116 0.71 12.61 -13.49
C ASN A 116 1.67 11.82 -14.39
N TRP A 117 2.03 10.61 -13.98
CA TRP A 117 2.88 9.73 -14.76
C TRP A 117 2.07 9.20 -15.94
N ARG A 118 2.22 9.82 -17.08
CA ARG A 118 1.79 9.29 -18.38
C ARG A 118 3.05 8.79 -19.09
N GLY A 119 3.35 7.52 -18.93
CA GLY A 119 4.22 6.61 -19.68
C GLY A 119 5.24 7.07 -20.71
N SER A 120 5.63 8.31 -20.80
CA SER A 120 6.70 8.80 -21.67
C SER A 120 7.31 10.06 -21.09
N GLU A 121 8.62 10.06 -21.06
CA GLU A 121 9.58 11.10 -20.77
C GLU A 121 9.09 12.41 -20.10
N MET A 122 9.75 12.69 -19.05
CA MET A 122 9.63 13.73 -18.07
C MET A 122 9.80 15.13 -18.65
N GLU A 123 8.81 15.66 -19.33
CA GLU A 123 8.74 17.11 -19.52
C GLU A 123 8.18 17.74 -18.25
N SER A 124 9.03 18.51 -17.60
CA SER A 124 8.71 19.34 -16.45
C SER A 124 7.82 20.51 -16.86
N LYS A 125 6.54 20.24 -17.03
CA LYS A 125 5.56 21.33 -16.95
C LYS A 125 5.33 21.62 -15.48
N SER A 126 5.59 22.87 -15.09
CA SER A 126 5.32 23.40 -13.76
C SER A 126 4.00 22.86 -13.21
N PRO A 127 3.96 22.44 -11.93
CA PRO A 127 2.75 21.94 -11.33
C PRO A 127 1.73 23.09 -11.26
N SER A 128 0.83 23.17 -12.24
CA SER A 128 -0.43 23.79 -11.94
C SER A 128 -0.98 22.97 -10.78
N ALA A 129 -1.18 23.62 -9.64
CA ALA A 129 -1.81 23.02 -8.47
C ALA A 129 -3.22 22.56 -8.89
N GLY A 130 -3.26 21.41 -9.56
CA GLY A 130 -4.47 20.75 -10.00
C GLY A 130 -5.23 20.40 -8.74
N LYS A 131 -6.24 21.21 -8.41
CA LYS A 131 -7.24 20.87 -7.42
C LYS A 131 -7.61 19.42 -7.68
N ARG A 132 -7.40 18.54 -6.69
CA ARG A 132 -7.97 17.19 -6.69
C ARG A 132 -9.40 17.35 -7.13
N GLY A 133 -9.81 16.72 -8.24
CA GLY A 133 -11.17 16.90 -8.76
C GLY A 133 -12.15 16.73 -7.61
N ILE A 134 -13.14 17.58 -7.55
CA ILE A 134 -14.15 17.69 -6.48
C ILE A 134 -14.80 16.32 -6.12
N ASN A 135 -14.57 15.31 -6.96
CA ASN A 135 -15.13 13.96 -6.86
C ASN A 135 -14.06 12.85 -6.62
N ALA A 136 -12.94 13.14 -5.96
CA ALA A 136 -12.01 12.07 -5.58
C ALA A 136 -12.72 11.16 -4.56
N LYS A 137 -13.03 9.92 -4.97
CA LYS A 137 -13.76 8.94 -4.15
C LYS A 137 -12.94 8.36 -3.01
N LEU A 138 -11.60 8.35 -3.15
CA LEU A 138 -10.67 7.85 -2.16
C LEU A 138 -9.77 8.98 -1.65
N THR A 139 -9.44 8.93 -0.38
CA THR A 139 -8.34 9.72 0.19
C THR A 139 -6.99 9.20 -0.30
N LEU A 140 -5.89 9.96 -0.14
CA LEU A 140 -4.55 9.48 -0.50
C LEU A 140 -4.14 8.27 0.35
N GLU A 141 -4.55 8.24 1.59
CA GLU A 141 -4.28 7.15 2.52
C GLU A 141 -5.00 5.87 2.11
N GLU A 142 -6.25 5.96 1.67
CA GLU A 142 -7.00 4.82 1.11
C GLU A 142 -6.43 4.36 -0.24
N GLU A 143 -5.95 5.28 -1.09
CA GLU A 143 -5.24 4.91 -2.31
C GLU A 143 -3.96 4.13 -1.99
N PHE A 144 -3.18 4.59 -1.02
CA PHE A 144 -1.96 3.90 -0.58
C PHE A 144 -2.26 2.52 0.01
N PHE A 145 -3.29 2.41 0.85
CA PHE A 145 -3.78 1.15 1.38
C PHE A 145 -4.18 0.17 0.25
N MET A 146 -4.94 0.64 -0.75
CA MET A 146 -5.32 -0.17 -1.92
C MET A 146 -4.09 -0.67 -2.68
N VAL A 147 -3.05 0.17 -2.85
CA VAL A 147 -1.80 -0.20 -3.52
C VAL A 147 -1.05 -1.28 -2.75
N LEU A 148 -0.88 -1.11 -1.43
CA LEU A 148 -0.23 -2.12 -0.58
C LEU A 148 -0.99 -3.45 -0.58
N THR A 149 -2.32 -3.39 -0.51
CA THR A 149 -3.17 -4.59 -0.56
C THR A 149 -2.98 -5.34 -1.90
N ARG A 150 -2.89 -4.61 -3.02
CA ARG A 150 -2.58 -5.23 -4.32
C ARG A 150 -1.21 -5.89 -4.32
N LEU A 151 -0.18 -5.21 -3.84
CA LEU A 151 1.18 -5.74 -3.78
C LEU A 151 1.27 -6.98 -2.89
N ARG A 152 0.55 -6.98 -1.78
CA ARG A 152 0.58 -8.07 -0.80
C ARG A 152 -0.26 -9.28 -1.22
N CYS A 153 -1.48 -9.03 -1.69
CA CYS A 153 -2.48 -10.07 -1.94
C CYS A 153 -2.60 -10.46 -3.43
N GLY A 154 -1.98 -9.73 -4.35
CA GLY A 154 -2.06 -10.01 -5.79
C GLY A 154 -3.43 -9.73 -6.42
N LEU A 155 -4.27 -8.88 -5.80
CA LEU A 155 -5.62 -8.60 -6.28
C LEU A 155 -5.62 -8.03 -7.70
N THR A 156 -6.61 -8.44 -8.51
CA THR A 156 -6.77 -7.94 -9.88
C THR A 156 -7.26 -6.48 -9.89
N LEU A 157 -7.07 -5.79 -11.02
CA LEU A 157 -7.61 -4.43 -11.17
C LEU A 157 -9.13 -4.41 -11.09
N THR A 158 -9.79 -5.41 -11.67
CA THR A 158 -11.24 -5.59 -11.64
C THR A 158 -11.75 -5.71 -10.20
N GLU A 159 -11.11 -6.56 -9.40
CA GLU A 159 -11.49 -6.76 -7.99
C GLU A 159 -11.31 -5.50 -7.16
N LEU A 160 -10.19 -4.79 -7.32
CA LEU A 160 -9.96 -3.53 -6.65
C LEU A 160 -10.96 -2.44 -7.08
N ALA A 161 -11.33 -2.41 -8.37
CA ALA A 161 -12.32 -1.50 -8.91
C ALA A 161 -13.69 -1.74 -8.25
N LEU A 162 -14.12 -3.00 -8.17
CA LEU A 162 -15.38 -3.37 -7.51
C LEU A 162 -15.39 -3.00 -6.02
N ARG A 163 -14.33 -3.36 -5.28
CA ARG A 163 -14.22 -3.09 -3.83
C ARG A 163 -14.26 -1.60 -3.49
N ASN A 164 -13.66 -0.77 -4.35
CA ASN A 164 -13.54 0.67 -4.12
C ASN A 164 -14.58 1.49 -4.90
N ASN A 165 -15.51 0.84 -5.60
CA ASN A 165 -16.50 1.48 -6.47
C ASN A 165 -15.86 2.48 -7.46
N LEU A 166 -14.79 2.03 -8.13
CA LEU A 166 -14.02 2.75 -9.14
C LEU A 166 -14.07 2.02 -10.48
N CYS A 167 -13.63 2.67 -11.56
CA CYS A 167 -13.35 1.98 -12.82
C CYS A 167 -11.90 1.45 -12.84
N GLU A 168 -11.66 0.36 -13.56
CA GLU A 168 -10.33 -0.29 -13.65
C GLU A 168 -9.25 0.67 -14.15
N SER A 169 -9.58 1.54 -15.09
CA SER A 169 -8.64 2.55 -15.61
C SER A 169 -8.19 3.54 -14.53
N THR A 170 -9.07 3.88 -13.58
CA THR A 170 -8.73 4.73 -12.45
C THR A 170 -7.82 3.99 -11.47
N VAL A 171 -8.15 2.74 -11.13
CA VAL A 171 -7.31 1.90 -10.27
C VAL A 171 -5.93 1.69 -10.89
N SER A 172 -5.85 1.39 -12.19
CA SER A 172 -4.58 1.24 -12.91
C SER A 172 -3.72 2.50 -12.83
N ARG A 173 -4.33 3.67 -13.03
CA ARG A 173 -3.64 4.96 -12.94
C ARG A 173 -3.14 5.25 -11.53
N ILE A 174 -3.98 5.05 -10.51
CA ILE A 174 -3.59 5.21 -9.10
C ILE A 174 -2.42 4.27 -8.79
N PHE A 175 -2.57 2.99 -9.11
CA PHE A 175 -1.54 1.99 -8.87
C PHE A 175 -0.21 2.35 -9.53
N THR A 176 -0.20 2.69 -10.82
CA THR A 176 1.02 3.07 -11.55
C THR A 176 1.66 4.31 -10.93
N THR A 177 0.87 5.31 -10.55
CA THR A 177 1.38 6.54 -9.90
C THR A 177 2.07 6.23 -8.58
N TRP A 178 1.43 5.43 -7.72
CA TRP A 178 1.98 5.05 -6.42
C TRP A 178 3.22 4.16 -6.55
N ILE A 179 3.23 3.19 -7.47
CA ILE A 179 4.41 2.32 -7.69
C ILE A 179 5.63 3.15 -8.09
N ASN A 180 5.46 4.10 -8.99
CA ASN A 180 6.57 4.97 -9.37
C ASN A 180 7.04 5.85 -8.20
N LEU A 181 6.11 6.41 -7.42
CA LEU A 181 6.44 7.16 -6.23
C LEU A 181 7.23 6.32 -5.22
N LEU A 182 6.73 5.13 -4.90
CA LEU A 182 7.38 4.19 -3.98
C LEU A 182 8.78 3.82 -4.48
N TYR A 183 8.93 3.52 -5.76
CA TYR A 183 10.22 3.17 -6.34
C TYR A 183 11.25 4.29 -6.15
N PHE A 184 10.89 5.55 -6.46
CA PHE A 184 11.81 6.67 -6.38
C PHE A 184 12.20 7.03 -4.93
N HIS A 185 11.31 6.83 -3.97
CA HIS A 185 11.58 7.22 -2.58
C HIS A 185 12.12 6.07 -1.74
N LEU A 186 11.67 4.84 -1.99
CA LEU A 186 12.10 3.71 -1.16
C LEU A 186 13.41 3.07 -1.65
N LYS A 187 13.83 3.30 -2.90
CA LYS A 187 15.12 2.78 -3.39
C LYS A 187 16.30 3.27 -2.54
N GLU A 188 16.19 4.47 -1.96
CA GLU A 188 17.23 5.04 -1.10
C GLU A 188 17.32 4.35 0.27
N LEU A 189 16.29 3.59 0.66
CA LEU A 189 16.31 2.76 1.86
C LEU A 189 16.99 1.40 1.63
N CYS A 190 17.17 1.01 0.37
CA CYS A 190 17.89 -0.20 -0.02
C CYS A 190 19.35 0.15 -0.30
N GLN A 191 20.12 0.46 0.76
CA GLN A 191 21.55 0.78 0.64
C GLN A 191 22.38 -0.32 1.29
N MET A 192 23.47 -0.67 0.60
CA MET A 192 24.47 -1.58 1.17
C MET A 192 25.09 -0.91 2.40
N PRO A 193 25.23 -1.61 3.53
CA PRO A 193 25.91 -1.07 4.70
C PRO A 193 27.39 -0.83 4.42
N ASP A 194 27.95 0.27 4.92
CA ASP A 194 29.35 0.59 4.78
C ASP A 194 30.23 -0.39 5.57
N TYR A 195 29.69 -1.02 6.61
CA TYR A 195 30.36 -2.03 7.44
C TYR A 195 29.34 -3.01 8.01
N CYS A 196 29.83 -4.17 8.47
CA CYS A 196 28.99 -5.17 9.15
C CYS A 196 28.58 -4.65 10.53
N ASP A 197 27.36 -4.16 10.65
CA ASP A 197 26.81 -3.81 11.95
C ASP A 197 26.35 -5.11 12.66
N ASP A 198 26.91 -5.37 13.86
CA ASP A 198 26.51 -6.52 14.67
C ASP A 198 25.16 -6.32 15.38
N LEU A 199 24.60 -5.09 15.36
CA LEU A 199 23.30 -4.76 15.90
C LEU A 199 22.19 -5.49 15.12
N GLY A 200 21.62 -6.53 15.74
CA GLY A 200 20.53 -7.30 15.14
C GLY A 200 20.96 -8.48 14.27
N LYS A 201 22.28 -8.75 14.17
CA LYS A 201 22.81 -9.92 13.48
C LYS A 201 22.26 -11.19 14.10
N ALA A 202 21.66 -12.05 13.30
CA ALA A 202 21.14 -13.32 13.78
C ALA A 202 22.29 -14.22 14.30
N GLU A 203 22.06 -14.92 15.42
CA GLU A 203 23.07 -15.73 16.13
C GLU A 203 23.80 -16.72 15.21
N GLN A 204 23.11 -17.27 14.22
CA GLN A 204 23.67 -18.19 13.24
C GLN A 204 24.79 -17.58 12.38
N PHE A 205 24.83 -16.28 12.22
CA PHE A 205 25.87 -15.55 11.47
C PHE A 205 27.00 -15.01 12.34
N SER A 206 26.99 -15.25 13.65
CA SER A 206 28.06 -14.81 14.58
C SER A 206 29.44 -15.36 14.22
N LYS A 207 29.51 -16.50 13.52
CA LYS A 207 30.75 -17.12 13.05
C LYS A 207 31.34 -16.48 11.78
N PHE A 208 30.66 -15.53 11.21
CA PHE A 208 31.04 -14.84 9.97
C PHE A 208 31.15 -13.33 10.25
N PRO A 209 32.26 -12.87 10.88
CA PRO A 209 32.42 -11.49 11.29
C PRO A 209 32.42 -10.54 10.11
N ASP A 210 33.01 -10.94 8.98
CA ASP A 210 33.18 -10.11 7.79
C ASP A 210 31.99 -10.22 6.81
N LEU A 211 30.91 -10.94 7.19
CA LEU A 211 29.74 -11.14 6.36
C LEU A 211 28.99 -9.83 6.12
N LYS A 212 29.12 -9.28 4.93
CA LYS A 212 28.45 -8.06 4.50
C LYS A 212 27.05 -8.34 4.00
N VAL A 213 26.91 -9.31 3.07
CA VAL A 213 25.64 -9.65 2.46
C VAL A 213 25.50 -11.12 2.11
N ILE A 214 24.24 -11.54 2.01
CA ILE A 214 23.82 -12.83 1.48
C ILE A 214 23.10 -12.55 0.18
N VAL A 215 23.48 -13.21 -0.92
CA VAL A 215 22.94 -12.96 -2.26
C VAL A 215 22.20 -14.16 -2.81
N ASP A 216 21.14 -13.89 -3.53
CA ASP A 216 20.40 -14.87 -4.32
C ASP A 216 19.72 -14.18 -5.52
N CYS A 217 19.38 -14.95 -6.56
CA CYS A 217 18.59 -14.50 -7.66
C CYS A 217 17.14 -14.94 -7.53
N THR A 218 16.23 -13.99 -7.50
CA THR A 218 14.78 -14.24 -7.51
C THR A 218 14.17 -14.03 -8.88
N GLU A 219 13.16 -14.81 -9.23
CA GLU A 219 12.44 -14.71 -10.50
C GLU A 219 10.97 -14.36 -10.28
N ILE A 220 10.50 -13.34 -10.99
CA ILE A 220 9.09 -12.91 -10.99
C ILE A 220 8.45 -13.33 -12.31
N PHE A 221 7.33 -14.06 -12.23
CA PHE A 221 6.56 -14.48 -13.39
C PHE A 221 5.98 -13.29 -14.16
N THR A 222 6.03 -13.37 -15.49
CA THR A 222 5.50 -12.32 -16.36
C THR A 222 4.57 -12.91 -17.40
N GLN A 223 3.71 -12.07 -17.97
CA GLN A 223 2.92 -12.45 -19.11
C GLN A 223 3.84 -12.77 -20.30
N LYS A 224 3.47 -13.78 -21.07
CA LYS A 224 4.17 -14.15 -22.29
C LYS A 224 4.06 -13.01 -23.32
N PRO A 225 5.19 -12.41 -23.74
CA PRO A 225 5.15 -11.38 -24.76
C PRO A 225 4.75 -11.96 -26.12
N SER A 226 4.13 -11.13 -26.96
CA SER A 226 3.76 -11.50 -28.32
C SER A 226 4.98 -11.65 -29.24
N SER A 227 6.08 -10.94 -28.96
CA SER A 227 7.32 -11.05 -29.72
C SER A 227 8.06 -12.33 -29.36
N LEU A 228 8.34 -13.17 -30.38
CA LEU A 228 9.13 -14.41 -30.19
C LEU A 228 10.54 -14.14 -29.66
N LYS A 229 11.17 -13.03 -30.09
CA LYS A 229 12.50 -12.64 -29.61
C LYS A 229 12.44 -12.32 -28.10
N ALA A 230 11.54 -11.44 -27.70
CA ALA A 230 11.37 -11.09 -26.28
C ALA A 230 11.01 -12.33 -25.43
N ASN A 231 10.10 -13.19 -25.93
CA ASN A 231 9.75 -14.43 -25.24
C ASN A 231 10.96 -15.35 -25.02
N ARG A 232 11.85 -15.46 -26.01
CA ARG A 232 13.08 -16.28 -25.90
C ARG A 232 14.06 -15.71 -24.88
N GLU A 233 14.15 -14.38 -24.76
CA GLU A 233 15.08 -13.71 -23.84
C GLU A 233 14.63 -13.84 -22.37
N ILE A 234 13.30 -13.80 -22.12
CA ILE A 234 12.77 -13.84 -20.76
C ILE A 234 12.28 -15.22 -20.33
N TYR A 235 12.41 -16.25 -21.17
CA TYR A 235 12.01 -17.61 -20.78
C TYR A 235 13.04 -18.26 -19.87
N SER A 236 12.63 -18.58 -18.64
CA SER A 236 13.42 -19.32 -17.68
C SER A 236 13.25 -20.83 -17.91
N ASN A 237 14.34 -21.52 -18.23
CA ASN A 237 14.33 -22.97 -18.33
C ASN A 237 14.08 -23.63 -16.97
N TYR A 238 14.55 -23.01 -15.89
CA TYR A 238 14.40 -23.49 -14.53
C TYR A 238 12.94 -23.45 -14.06
N LYS A 239 12.24 -22.34 -14.33
CA LYS A 239 10.82 -22.16 -13.96
C LYS A 239 9.84 -22.64 -15.03
N SER A 240 10.34 -23.04 -16.23
CA SER A 240 9.52 -23.40 -17.40
C SER A 240 8.46 -22.34 -17.75
N HIS A 241 8.78 -21.08 -17.52
CA HIS A 241 7.90 -19.94 -17.71
C HIS A 241 8.67 -18.67 -18.07
N THR A 242 7.96 -17.65 -18.57
CA THR A 242 8.54 -16.31 -18.80
C THR A 242 8.68 -15.57 -17.48
N THR A 243 9.89 -15.11 -17.18
CA THR A 243 10.22 -14.44 -15.92
C THR A 243 11.16 -13.27 -16.13
N PHE A 244 11.14 -12.31 -15.20
CA PHE A 244 12.27 -11.42 -14.96
C PHE A 244 13.02 -11.89 -13.72
N LYS A 245 14.35 -11.86 -13.82
CA LYS A 245 15.27 -12.26 -12.76
C LYS A 245 15.94 -11.02 -12.16
N PHE A 246 16.12 -11.02 -10.85
CA PHE A 246 16.75 -9.95 -10.10
C PHE A 246 17.76 -10.54 -9.13
N LEU A 247 18.96 -9.93 -9.03
CA LEU A 247 19.87 -10.17 -7.92
C LEU A 247 19.34 -9.41 -6.70
N VAL A 248 19.15 -10.11 -5.61
CA VAL A 248 18.71 -9.55 -4.32
C VAL A 248 19.77 -9.83 -3.28
N SER A 249 20.13 -8.84 -2.50
CA SER A 249 21.03 -9.01 -1.37
C SER A 249 20.33 -8.64 -0.07
N ILE A 250 20.56 -9.45 0.96
CA ILE A 250 20.13 -9.15 2.33
C ILE A 250 21.36 -9.07 3.22
N ASN A 251 21.27 -8.25 4.27
CA ASN A 251 22.28 -8.24 5.33
C ASN A 251 22.05 -9.35 6.36
N ALA A 252 22.93 -9.50 7.33
CA ALA A 252 22.83 -10.50 8.40
C ALA A 252 21.61 -10.30 9.34
N CYS A 253 20.93 -9.15 9.26
CA CYS A 253 19.68 -8.84 9.98
C CYS A 253 18.43 -9.15 9.13
N ALA A 254 18.58 -9.80 7.98
CA ALA A 254 17.54 -10.12 7.01
C ALA A 254 16.84 -8.89 6.36
N ALA A 255 17.46 -7.72 6.41
CA ALA A 255 17.00 -6.56 5.66
C ALA A 255 17.48 -6.62 4.20
N ILE A 256 16.60 -6.32 3.24
CA ILE A 256 16.97 -6.19 1.83
C ILE A 256 17.79 -4.90 1.68
N VAL A 257 19.04 -5.03 1.24
CA VAL A 257 19.99 -3.91 1.09
C VAL A 257 20.35 -3.62 -0.36
N TYR A 258 20.02 -4.53 -1.27
CA TYR A 258 20.23 -4.32 -2.69
C TYR A 258 19.24 -5.10 -3.55
N VAL A 259 18.80 -4.51 -4.64
CA VAL A 259 18.02 -5.15 -5.70
C VAL A 259 18.52 -4.65 -7.04
N SER A 260 18.97 -5.54 -7.92
CA SER A 260 19.45 -5.19 -9.25
C SER A 260 18.32 -4.72 -10.18
N ARG A 261 18.69 -4.17 -11.33
CA ARG A 261 17.76 -4.05 -12.46
C ARG A 261 17.22 -5.42 -12.88
N GLY A 262 16.06 -5.44 -13.56
CA GLY A 262 15.47 -6.67 -14.08
C GLY A 262 16.25 -7.23 -15.27
N TRP A 263 16.46 -8.54 -15.28
CA TRP A 263 17.10 -9.30 -16.34
C TRP A 263 16.13 -10.34 -16.89
N GLY A 264 16.32 -10.76 -18.13
CA GLY A 264 15.52 -11.88 -18.68
C GLY A 264 15.78 -13.17 -17.90
N GLY A 265 14.74 -13.99 -17.67
CA GLY A 265 14.84 -15.23 -16.87
C GLY A 265 15.87 -16.24 -17.38
N ARG A 266 16.30 -16.13 -18.62
CA ARG A 266 17.36 -16.95 -19.20
C ARG A 266 18.78 -16.55 -18.75
N THR A 267 18.95 -15.34 -18.21
CA THR A 267 20.27 -14.82 -17.82
C THR A 267 20.85 -15.61 -16.63
N SER A 268 22.13 -15.96 -16.70
CA SER A 268 22.80 -16.65 -15.58
C SER A 268 23.04 -15.71 -14.40
N ASP A 269 23.05 -16.27 -13.18
CA ASP A 269 23.28 -15.53 -11.95
C ASP A 269 24.66 -14.87 -11.93
N LYS A 270 25.67 -15.59 -12.42
CA LYS A 270 27.02 -15.07 -12.63
C LYS A 270 27.04 -13.82 -13.52
N TYR A 271 26.32 -13.85 -14.66
CA TYR A 271 26.27 -12.70 -15.56
C TYR A 271 25.55 -11.51 -14.92
N ILE A 272 24.46 -11.77 -14.19
CA ILE A 272 23.74 -10.72 -13.46
C ILE A 272 24.66 -10.06 -12.45
N THR A 273 25.37 -10.85 -11.64
CA THR A 273 26.28 -10.33 -10.61
C THR A 273 27.42 -9.52 -11.24
N ALA A 274 28.07 -10.04 -12.27
CA ALA A 274 29.15 -9.35 -12.98
C ALA A 274 28.75 -8.03 -13.61
N ASN A 275 27.48 -7.87 -13.97
CA ASN A 275 26.93 -6.65 -14.58
C ASN A 275 26.11 -5.78 -13.59
N SER A 276 26.12 -6.11 -12.31
CA SER A 276 25.54 -5.30 -11.24
C SER A 276 26.59 -4.35 -10.67
N VAL A 277 26.94 -3.33 -11.46
CA VAL A 277 28.06 -2.41 -11.17
C VAL A 277 27.92 -1.76 -9.79
N ASP A 278 26.71 -1.30 -9.44
CA ASP A 278 26.43 -0.67 -8.16
C ASP A 278 26.63 -1.63 -6.98
N PHE A 279 26.30 -2.91 -7.17
CA PHE A 279 26.54 -3.96 -6.19
C PHE A 279 28.04 -4.20 -5.98
N ILE A 280 28.77 -4.35 -7.07
CA ILE A 280 30.22 -4.60 -7.04
C ILE A 280 30.96 -3.41 -6.42
N ALA A 281 30.57 -2.18 -6.78
CA ALA A 281 31.20 -0.96 -6.27
C ALA A 281 30.97 -0.72 -4.77
N ALA A 282 29.97 -1.37 -4.18
CA ALA A 282 29.68 -1.28 -2.75
C ALA A 282 30.39 -2.35 -1.91
N LEU A 283 31.17 -3.26 -2.56
CA LEU A 283 31.98 -4.26 -1.88
C LEU A 283 33.43 -3.79 -1.76
N GLU A 284 34.06 -4.09 -0.62
CA GLU A 284 35.43 -3.74 -0.30
C GLU A 284 36.28 -4.99 -0.12
N GLU A 285 37.61 -4.83 -0.24
CA GLU A 285 38.55 -5.90 0.04
C GLU A 285 38.41 -6.39 1.49
N GLY A 286 38.23 -7.71 1.67
CA GLY A 286 38.02 -8.33 2.98
C GLY A 286 36.56 -8.60 3.30
N ASP A 287 35.61 -8.00 2.57
CA ASP A 287 34.19 -8.32 2.73
C ASP A 287 33.91 -9.80 2.43
N GLU A 288 32.93 -10.38 3.15
CA GLU A 288 32.43 -11.72 2.88
C GLU A 288 31.03 -11.67 2.29
N VAL A 289 30.84 -12.34 1.15
CA VAL A 289 29.55 -12.52 0.49
C VAL A 289 29.14 -13.99 0.61
N MET A 290 27.96 -14.24 1.13
CA MET A 290 27.39 -15.60 1.21
C MET A 290 26.42 -15.82 0.05
N ALA A 291 26.52 -16.97 -0.63
CA ALA A 291 25.66 -17.30 -1.76
C ALA A 291 25.23 -18.77 -1.72
N ASP A 292 24.16 -19.12 -2.43
CA ASP A 292 23.74 -20.52 -2.55
C ASP A 292 24.70 -21.32 -3.44
N ARG A 293 24.62 -22.61 -3.32
CA ARG A 293 25.53 -23.60 -3.94
C ARG A 293 25.63 -23.51 -5.47
N GLY A 294 24.57 -23.08 -6.14
CA GLY A 294 24.54 -22.89 -7.58
C GLY A 294 25.11 -21.55 -8.07
N PHE A 295 25.54 -20.70 -7.13
CA PHE A 295 25.91 -19.33 -7.40
C PHE A 295 27.43 -19.21 -7.59
N ASP A 296 27.90 -19.52 -8.81
CA ASP A 296 29.33 -19.50 -9.13
C ASP A 296 29.80 -18.08 -9.47
N ILE A 297 30.05 -17.29 -8.42
CA ILE A 297 30.52 -15.89 -8.52
C ILE A 297 31.93 -15.70 -7.92
N GLY A 298 32.56 -16.77 -7.51
CA GLY A 298 33.84 -16.69 -6.83
C GLY A 298 34.96 -16.06 -7.63
N ASP A 299 34.98 -16.24 -8.95
CA ASP A 299 35.90 -15.57 -9.86
C ASP A 299 35.55 -14.09 -10.10
N VAL A 300 34.26 -13.75 -10.13
CA VAL A 300 33.80 -12.35 -10.31
C VAL A 300 34.20 -11.47 -9.12
N LEU A 301 34.07 -11.99 -7.91
CA LEU A 301 34.35 -11.24 -6.67
C LEU A 301 35.77 -11.47 -6.13
N GLY A 302 36.41 -12.55 -6.50
CA GLY A 302 37.77 -12.88 -6.07
C GLY A 302 38.83 -11.86 -6.49
N ASP A 303 38.70 -11.32 -7.71
CA ASP A 303 39.58 -10.28 -8.23
C ASP A 303 39.48 -8.96 -7.41
N LEU A 304 38.44 -8.79 -6.62
CA LEU A 304 38.21 -7.64 -5.72
C LEU A 304 38.70 -7.90 -4.29
N GLY A 305 39.26 -9.07 -4.00
CA GLY A 305 39.62 -9.45 -2.63
C GLY A 305 38.42 -9.79 -1.74
N VAL A 306 37.25 -10.00 -2.32
CA VAL A 306 36.01 -10.35 -1.62
C VAL A 306 35.92 -11.85 -1.46
N LYS A 307 35.68 -12.33 -0.24
CA LYS A 307 35.53 -13.76 0.06
C LYS A 307 34.09 -14.20 -0.26
N VAL A 308 33.97 -15.28 -1.06
CA VAL A 308 32.68 -15.90 -1.33
C VAL A 308 32.52 -17.17 -0.51
N THR A 309 31.53 -17.22 0.37
CA THR A 309 31.20 -18.40 1.18
C THR A 309 29.95 -19.08 0.64
N ILE A 310 30.13 -20.35 0.24
CA ILE A 310 29.09 -21.25 -0.27
C ILE A 310 28.92 -22.41 0.71
N PRO A 311 27.67 -22.85 1.04
CA PRO A 311 27.45 -23.99 1.93
C PRO A 311 28.12 -25.25 1.43
N ASN A 312 28.93 -25.88 2.29
CA ASN A 312 29.60 -27.13 2.00
C ASN A 312 28.58 -28.22 1.63
N PHE A 313 28.97 -29.13 0.73
CA PHE A 313 28.26 -30.40 0.55
C PHE A 313 28.21 -31.12 1.90
N LYS A 314 27.01 -31.45 2.41
CA LYS A 314 26.92 -32.49 3.43
C LYS A 314 27.60 -33.73 2.82
N GLY A 315 28.82 -34.04 3.25
CA GLY A 315 29.45 -35.30 2.89
C GLY A 315 28.44 -36.40 3.18
N GLN A 316 28.23 -37.30 2.24
CA GLN A 316 27.55 -38.55 2.52
C GLN A 316 28.33 -39.19 3.66
N GLY A 317 27.88 -38.98 4.90
CA GLY A 317 28.36 -39.77 6.02
C GLY A 317 27.99 -41.21 5.71
N ARG A 318 29.01 -42.02 5.36
CA ARG A 318 28.89 -43.46 5.45
C ARG A 318 28.57 -43.79 6.90
N SER A 319 27.35 -44.25 7.15
CA SER A 319 26.99 -45.00 8.36
C SER A 319 27.76 -46.27 8.44
#